data_8b034f7ed14f2c08ce9ad4ecd0b8613c
#
_entry.id   8b034f7ed14f2c08ce9ad4ecd0b8613c
#
_cell.length_a   1.000
_cell.length_b   1.000
_cell.length_c   1.000
_cell.angle_alpha   90.00
_cell.angle_beta   90.00
_cell.angle_gamma   90.00
#
_symmetry.space_group_name_H-M   'P 1'
#
loop_
_entity.id
_entity.type
_entity.pdbx_description
1 polymer ?
#
loop_
_entity_poly.entity_id
_entity_poly.type
_entity_poly.pdbx_seq_one_letter_code
_entity_poly.pdbx_strand_id
1 'polypeptide(L)'
;MSCDPPNDEQQRAAEHVAWLEAMAAAPERLADLDAELLNRLRRAAGQVSFPDRTERRKLANARRGKVRRKLREQDDAALEATSNRAMKRALAFPVAPKQLAITPEQRALLEHQARERKQEKRRFLHEPKGCYVCKEPFTELHHHYDSMCPDCADLNWLKRMATADLTGRTAIITGARVKIGYE
;
A
#
# COMPACT_ATOMS: atom_id res chain seq x y z
N MET A 1 13.23 9.75 -1.92
CA MET A 1 14.19 8.64 -1.82
C MET A 1 14.49 8.49 -0.34
N SER A 2 13.78 7.60 0.39
CA SER A 2 14.09 7.28 1.79
C SER A 2 15.26 6.31 1.79
N CYS A 3 16.39 6.79 2.26
CA CYS A 3 17.57 5.98 2.55
C CYS A 3 17.32 5.32 3.91
N ASP A 4 16.71 4.13 3.92
CA ASP A 4 16.69 3.33 5.14
C ASP A 4 18.14 3.04 5.55
N PRO A 5 18.49 3.15 6.84
CA PRO A 5 19.82 2.80 7.30
C PRO A 5 20.12 1.34 6.90
N PRO A 6 21.34 1.04 6.49
CA PRO A 6 21.69 -0.33 6.11
C PRO A 6 21.37 -1.25 7.28
N ASN A 7 20.58 -2.29 7.00
CA ASN A 7 20.29 -3.33 7.97
C ASN A 7 21.62 -3.89 8.47
N ASP A 8 21.79 -4.08 9.75
CA ASP A 8 23.00 -4.62 10.43
C ASP A 8 23.57 -5.85 9.68
N GLU A 9 22.71 -6.68 9.11
CA GLU A 9 23.07 -7.84 8.30
C GLU A 9 23.70 -7.45 6.94
N GLN A 10 23.28 -6.35 6.31
CA GLN A 10 23.87 -5.86 5.07
C GLN A 10 25.27 -5.26 5.31
N GLN A 11 25.44 -4.59 6.41
CA GLN A 11 26.73 -4.01 6.78
C GLN A 11 27.75 -5.11 7.08
N ARG A 12 27.37 -6.13 7.86
CA ARG A 12 28.21 -7.31 8.10
C ARG A 12 28.54 -8.06 6.82
N ALA A 13 27.58 -8.22 5.91
CA ALA A 13 27.83 -8.86 4.63
C ALA A 13 28.83 -8.07 3.78
N ALA A 14 28.75 -6.72 3.78
CA ALA A 14 29.72 -5.87 3.09
C ALA A 14 31.12 -6.00 3.67
N GLU A 15 31.27 -6.05 4.99
CA GLU A 15 32.56 -6.28 5.66
C GLU A 15 33.18 -7.63 5.29
N HIS A 16 32.35 -8.69 5.26
CA HIS A 16 32.83 -10.03 4.84
C HIS A 16 33.21 -10.07 3.38
N VAL A 17 32.49 -9.38 2.50
CA VAL A 17 32.85 -9.27 1.07
C VAL A 17 34.18 -8.55 0.91
N ALA A 18 34.38 -7.39 1.57
CA ALA A 18 35.61 -6.65 1.53
C ALA A 18 36.81 -7.47 2.03
N TRP A 19 36.61 -8.26 3.08
CA TRP A 19 37.62 -9.17 3.59
C TRP A 19 37.96 -10.28 2.56
N LEU A 20 36.95 -10.89 1.92
CA LEU A 20 37.17 -11.90 0.87
C LEU A 20 37.90 -11.33 -0.35
N GLU A 21 37.55 -10.12 -0.77
CA GLU A 21 38.25 -9.41 -1.87
C GLU A 21 39.72 -9.15 -1.53
N ALA A 22 39.99 -8.72 -0.30
CA ALA A 22 41.39 -8.52 0.17
C ALA A 22 42.17 -9.82 0.21
N MET A 23 41.55 -10.95 0.57
CA MET A 23 42.20 -12.27 0.52
C MET A 23 42.41 -12.77 -0.92
N ALA A 24 41.48 -12.46 -1.81
CA ALA A 24 41.63 -12.81 -3.24
C ALA A 24 42.71 -11.98 -3.92
N ALA A 25 42.92 -10.74 -3.53
CA ALA A 25 43.97 -9.85 -4.05
C ALA A 25 45.37 -10.22 -3.55
N ALA A 26 45.49 -10.84 -2.38
CA ALA A 26 46.75 -11.25 -1.76
C ALA A 26 46.65 -12.70 -1.22
N PRO A 27 46.72 -13.72 -2.11
CA PRO A 27 46.47 -15.11 -1.72
C PRO A 27 47.50 -15.66 -0.71
N GLU A 28 48.69 -15.09 -0.64
CA GLU A 28 49.70 -15.44 0.34
C GLU A 28 49.26 -15.26 1.80
N ARG A 29 48.34 -14.32 2.05
CA ARG A 29 47.72 -14.10 3.37
C ARG A 29 46.87 -15.27 3.85
N LEU A 30 46.43 -16.12 2.93
CA LEU A 30 45.69 -17.33 3.29
C LEU A 30 46.57 -18.39 3.91
N ALA A 31 47.90 -18.31 3.73
CA ALA A 31 48.86 -19.21 4.37
C ALA A 31 48.97 -19.01 5.91
N ASP A 32 48.60 -17.83 6.37
CA ASP A 32 48.57 -17.50 7.81
C ASP A 32 47.36 -18.10 8.55
N LEU A 33 46.36 -18.61 7.79
CA LEU A 33 45.19 -19.24 8.35
C LEU A 33 45.45 -20.71 8.69
N ASP A 34 44.88 -21.17 9.78
CA ASP A 34 44.81 -22.59 10.11
C ASP A 34 44.18 -23.39 8.97
N ALA A 35 44.73 -24.58 8.70
CA ALA A 35 44.29 -25.45 7.58
C ALA A 35 42.79 -25.84 7.70
N GLU A 36 42.30 -26.05 8.89
CA GLU A 36 40.89 -26.37 9.10
C GLU A 36 39.99 -25.18 8.77
N LEU A 37 40.35 -23.97 9.22
CA LEU A 37 39.64 -22.74 8.95
C LEU A 37 39.66 -22.42 7.45
N LEU A 38 40.79 -22.58 6.78
CA LEU A 38 40.93 -22.38 5.32
C LEU A 38 40.00 -23.33 4.54
N ASN A 39 39.93 -24.60 4.93
CA ASN A 39 39.07 -25.58 4.29
C ASN A 39 37.57 -25.26 4.52
N ARG A 40 37.21 -24.81 5.72
CA ARG A 40 35.83 -24.35 6.02
C ARG A 40 35.46 -23.12 5.19
N LEU A 41 36.36 -22.13 5.09
CA LEU A 41 36.19 -20.94 4.28
C LEU A 41 35.96 -21.28 2.81
N ARG A 42 36.82 -22.11 2.21
CA ARG A 42 36.70 -22.55 0.81
C ARG A 42 35.39 -23.28 0.56
N ARG A 43 34.99 -24.16 1.46
CA ARG A 43 33.72 -24.90 1.36
C ARG A 43 32.51 -23.95 1.44
N ALA A 44 32.48 -23.03 2.39
CA ALA A 44 31.41 -22.06 2.54
C ALA A 44 31.31 -21.11 1.34
N ALA A 45 32.46 -20.59 0.88
CA ALA A 45 32.50 -19.73 -0.30
C ALA A 45 32.04 -20.48 -1.56
N GLY A 46 32.40 -21.75 -1.72
CA GLY A 46 31.94 -22.59 -2.81
C GLY A 46 30.42 -22.81 -2.79
N GLN A 47 29.86 -23.10 -1.64
CA GLN A 47 28.40 -23.27 -1.49
C GLN A 47 27.62 -21.99 -1.83
N VAL A 48 28.11 -20.84 -1.40
CA VAL A 48 27.48 -19.55 -1.72
C VAL A 48 27.61 -19.20 -3.20
N SER A 49 28.80 -19.48 -3.82
CA SER A 49 29.08 -19.15 -5.23
C SER A 49 28.36 -20.09 -6.21
N PHE A 50 28.24 -21.36 -5.84
CA PHE A 50 27.68 -22.41 -6.69
C PHE A 50 26.53 -23.14 -5.98
N PRO A 51 25.42 -22.41 -5.66
CA PRO A 51 24.28 -23.01 -4.98
C PRO A 51 23.61 -24.08 -5.88
N ASP A 52 23.11 -25.12 -5.29
CA ASP A 52 22.36 -26.15 -5.99
C ASP A 52 21.01 -25.62 -6.54
N ARG A 53 20.30 -26.48 -7.32
CA ARG A 53 19.01 -26.11 -7.90
C ARG A 53 17.98 -25.78 -6.83
N THR A 54 17.98 -26.45 -5.70
CA THR A 54 17.01 -26.25 -4.61
C THR A 54 17.28 -24.95 -3.87
N GLU A 55 18.53 -24.65 -3.60
CA GLU A 55 19.00 -23.43 -2.96
C GLU A 55 18.73 -22.19 -3.83
N ARG A 56 19.02 -22.28 -5.13
CA ARG A 56 18.67 -21.23 -6.11
C ARG A 56 17.18 -20.95 -6.12
N ARG A 57 16.33 -22.00 -6.08
CA ARG A 57 14.89 -21.84 -6.04
C ARG A 57 14.42 -21.20 -4.74
N LYS A 58 14.98 -21.59 -3.58
CA LYS A 58 14.69 -20.97 -2.28
C LYS A 58 15.05 -19.48 -2.29
N LEU A 59 16.24 -19.13 -2.77
CA LEU A 59 16.66 -17.73 -2.87
C LEU A 59 15.76 -16.91 -3.80
N ALA A 60 15.43 -17.43 -4.98
CA ALA A 60 14.52 -16.77 -5.92
C ALA A 60 13.14 -16.55 -5.32
N ASN A 61 12.59 -17.55 -4.63
CA ASN A 61 11.30 -17.44 -3.95
C ASN A 61 11.32 -16.43 -2.81
N ALA A 62 12.40 -16.41 -2.02
CA ALA A 62 12.57 -15.42 -0.95
C ALA A 62 12.65 -13.98 -1.49
N ARG A 63 13.40 -13.76 -2.59
CA ARG A 63 13.47 -12.45 -3.27
C ARG A 63 12.10 -12.01 -3.81
N ARG A 64 11.38 -12.92 -4.50
CA ARG A 64 10.02 -12.64 -4.98
C ARG A 64 9.07 -12.32 -3.82
N GLY A 65 9.16 -13.06 -2.72
CA GLY A 65 8.37 -12.83 -1.52
C GLY A 65 8.62 -11.44 -0.91
N LYS A 66 9.89 -10.99 -0.82
CA LYS A 66 10.25 -9.64 -0.35
C LYS A 66 9.64 -8.55 -1.26
N VAL A 67 9.78 -8.68 -2.58
CA VAL A 67 9.21 -7.72 -3.54
C VAL A 67 7.69 -7.64 -3.40
N ARG A 68 7.03 -8.81 -3.39
CA ARG A 68 5.56 -8.88 -3.27
C ARG A 68 5.07 -8.28 -1.95
N ARG A 69 5.78 -8.50 -0.84
CA ARG A 69 5.43 -7.89 0.45
C ARG A 69 5.54 -6.38 0.39
N LYS A 70 6.65 -5.84 -0.15
CA LYS A 70 6.84 -4.40 -0.29
C LYS A 70 5.75 -3.74 -1.14
N LEU A 71 5.36 -4.37 -2.25
CA LEU A 71 4.28 -3.88 -3.11
C LEU A 71 2.94 -3.86 -2.36
N ARG A 72 2.62 -4.93 -1.61
CA ARG A 72 1.40 -4.96 -0.78
C ARG A 72 1.39 -3.89 0.30
N GLU A 73 2.50 -3.67 0.99
CA GLU A 73 2.62 -2.61 2.00
C GLU A 73 2.35 -1.22 1.38
N GLN A 74 2.83 -0.98 0.15
CA GLN A 74 2.56 0.25 -0.58
C GLN A 74 1.08 0.38 -0.98
N ASP A 75 0.48 -0.70 -1.48
CA ASP A 75 -0.94 -0.74 -1.82
C ASP A 75 -1.82 -0.53 -0.58
N ASP A 76 -1.51 -1.19 0.52
CA ASP A 76 -2.21 -1.01 1.79
C ASP A 76 -2.11 0.44 2.28
N ALA A 77 -0.93 1.05 2.20
CA ALA A 77 -0.74 2.45 2.56
C ALA A 77 -1.56 3.41 1.65
N ALA A 78 -1.63 3.10 0.34
CA ALA A 78 -2.44 3.87 -0.60
C ALA A 78 -3.95 3.76 -0.31
N LEU A 79 -4.43 2.56 0.00
CA LEU A 79 -5.81 2.31 0.40
C LEU A 79 -6.16 3.01 1.73
N GLU A 80 -5.27 2.93 2.71
CA GLU A 80 -5.46 3.56 4.02
C GLU A 80 -5.52 5.09 3.96
N ALA A 81 -4.89 5.68 2.94
CA ALA A 81 -4.91 7.12 2.73
C ALA A 81 -6.20 7.62 2.05
N THR A 82 -7.16 6.74 1.72
CA THR A 82 -8.48 7.17 1.22
C THR A 82 -9.32 7.75 2.36
N SER A 83 -10.09 8.81 2.06
CA SER A 83 -10.88 9.49 3.10
C SER A 83 -11.98 8.61 3.68
N ASN A 84 -12.52 7.64 2.92
CA ASN A 84 -13.47 6.67 3.44
C ASN A 84 -12.88 5.82 4.57
N ARG A 85 -11.63 5.34 4.43
CA ARG A 85 -10.97 4.58 5.50
C ARG A 85 -10.59 5.46 6.68
N ALA A 86 -10.13 6.68 6.43
CA ALA A 86 -9.86 7.65 7.47
C ALA A 86 -11.12 7.95 8.31
N MET A 87 -12.28 8.13 7.67
CA MET A 87 -13.56 8.35 8.36
C MET A 87 -14.01 7.13 9.17
N LYS A 88 -13.79 5.91 8.69
CA LYS A 88 -14.12 4.69 9.45
C LYS A 88 -13.30 4.52 10.72
N ARG A 89 -12.11 5.10 10.79
CA ARG A 89 -11.27 5.11 12.01
C ARG A 89 -11.61 6.24 12.96
N ALA A 90 -12.14 7.36 12.43
CA ALA A 90 -12.61 8.46 13.26
C ALA A 90 -13.88 8.01 13.98
N LEU A 91 -13.92 8.19 15.29
CA LEU A 91 -15.01 7.96 16.24
C LEU A 91 -16.08 6.92 15.84
N ALA A 92 -16.40 6.00 16.74
CA ALA A 92 -17.36 4.91 16.54
C ALA A 92 -18.78 5.38 16.14
N PHE A 93 -19.09 6.66 16.33
CA PHE A 93 -20.33 7.33 15.94
C PHE A 93 -20.03 8.75 15.43
N PRO A 94 -19.56 8.89 14.15
CA PRO A 94 -19.51 10.24 13.58
C PRO A 94 -20.95 10.76 13.52
N VAL A 95 -21.21 11.82 14.25
CA VAL A 95 -22.44 12.60 14.02
C VAL A 95 -22.35 13.07 12.58
N ALA A 96 -23.27 12.62 11.73
CA ALA A 96 -23.34 13.10 10.37
C ALA A 96 -23.41 14.64 10.44
N PRO A 97 -22.52 15.37 9.75
CA PRO A 97 -22.62 16.82 9.73
C PRO A 97 -24.04 17.17 9.27
N LYS A 98 -24.78 17.99 10.04
CA LYS A 98 -26.08 18.49 9.61
C LYS A 98 -25.89 19.01 8.19
N GLN A 99 -26.46 18.33 7.22
CA GLN A 99 -26.47 18.81 5.85
C GLN A 99 -27.39 20.01 5.83
N LEU A 100 -26.83 21.19 6.09
CA LEU A 100 -27.46 22.45 5.77
C LEU A 100 -27.77 22.41 4.28
N ALA A 101 -28.97 22.81 3.89
CA ALA A 101 -29.35 22.89 2.49
C ALA A 101 -28.27 23.64 1.72
N ILE A 102 -27.53 22.93 0.88
CA ILE A 102 -26.42 23.49 0.12
C ILE A 102 -27.03 24.31 -1.01
N THR A 103 -26.71 25.60 -1.07
CA THR A 103 -27.14 26.47 -2.17
C THR A 103 -26.54 25.99 -3.50
N PRO A 104 -27.19 26.29 -4.64
CA PRO A 104 -26.64 25.93 -5.96
C PRO A 104 -25.20 26.40 -6.17
N GLU A 105 -24.85 27.59 -5.65
CA GLU A 105 -23.50 28.16 -5.71
C GLU A 105 -22.50 27.38 -4.89
N GLN A 106 -22.87 26.98 -3.68
CA GLN A 106 -22.04 26.13 -2.83
C GLN A 106 -21.84 24.74 -3.47
N ARG A 107 -22.84 24.21 -4.17
CA ARG A 107 -22.72 22.95 -4.91
C ARG A 107 -21.70 23.10 -6.04
N ALA A 108 -21.80 24.15 -6.86
CA ALA A 108 -20.85 24.41 -7.95
C ALA A 108 -19.41 24.57 -7.41
N LEU A 109 -19.23 25.25 -6.29
CA LEU A 109 -17.93 25.41 -5.65
C LEU A 109 -17.36 24.05 -5.17
N LEU A 110 -18.19 23.21 -4.55
CA LEU A 110 -17.77 21.87 -4.11
C LEU A 110 -17.44 20.95 -5.29
N GLU A 111 -18.19 21.04 -6.40
CA GLU A 111 -17.90 20.31 -7.62
C GLU A 111 -16.57 20.76 -8.24
N HIS A 112 -16.32 22.07 -8.27
CA HIS A 112 -15.05 22.63 -8.73
C HIS A 112 -13.87 22.14 -7.86
N GLN A 113 -13.99 22.25 -6.55
CA GLN A 113 -12.97 21.74 -5.61
C GLN A 113 -12.76 20.21 -5.73
N ALA A 114 -13.82 19.45 -5.99
CA ALA A 114 -13.71 18.02 -6.23
C ALA A 114 -12.92 17.70 -7.51
N ARG A 115 -13.13 18.51 -8.57
CA ARG A 115 -12.36 18.39 -9.82
C ARG A 115 -10.89 18.74 -9.64
N GLU A 116 -10.58 19.79 -8.90
CA GLU A 116 -9.20 20.18 -8.60
C GLU A 116 -8.49 19.10 -7.76
N ARG A 117 -9.14 18.57 -6.72
CA ARG A 117 -8.60 17.46 -5.91
C ARG A 117 -8.39 16.18 -6.72
N LYS A 118 -9.19 15.97 -7.78
CA LYS A 118 -9.03 14.85 -8.70
C LYS A 118 -7.71 14.95 -9.48
N GLN A 119 -7.19 16.16 -9.72
CA GLN A 119 -5.94 16.38 -10.45
C GLN A 119 -4.69 16.27 -9.54
N GLU A 120 -4.80 16.55 -8.23
CA GLU A 120 -3.61 16.76 -7.40
C GLU A 120 -2.90 15.49 -6.92
N LYS A 121 -3.56 14.35 -6.75
CA LYS A 121 -2.89 13.10 -6.31
C LYS A 121 -3.62 11.84 -6.80
N ARG A 122 -3.43 11.48 -8.06
CA ARG A 122 -3.80 10.14 -8.51
C ARG A 122 -2.93 9.10 -7.80
N ARG A 123 -3.56 8.14 -7.14
CA ARG A 123 -2.90 7.00 -6.49
C ARG A 123 -3.24 5.74 -7.27
N PHE A 124 -2.24 4.90 -7.45
CA PHE A 124 -2.39 3.65 -8.19
C PHE A 124 -1.98 2.48 -7.32
N LEU A 125 -2.73 1.40 -7.42
CA LEU A 125 -2.38 0.10 -6.85
C LEU A 125 -1.44 -0.64 -7.79
N HIS A 126 -0.55 -1.43 -7.23
CA HIS A 126 0.32 -2.34 -7.99
C HIS A 126 -0.43 -3.59 -8.43
N GLU A 127 -1.32 -4.13 -7.58
CA GLU A 127 -2.20 -5.25 -7.92
C GLU A 127 -3.62 -4.72 -8.23
N PRO A 128 -4.22 -5.09 -9.40
CA PRO A 128 -5.58 -4.70 -9.73
C PRO A 128 -6.58 -5.21 -8.71
N LYS A 129 -7.59 -4.41 -8.38
CA LYS A 129 -8.69 -4.74 -7.48
C LYS A 129 -10.02 -4.74 -8.22
N GLY A 130 -10.89 -5.71 -7.93
CA GLY A 130 -12.25 -5.73 -8.52
C GLY A 130 -13.13 -4.61 -7.95
N CYS A 131 -13.79 -3.87 -8.82
CA CYS A 131 -14.76 -2.84 -8.44
C CYS A 131 -15.96 -3.47 -7.72
N TYR A 132 -16.39 -2.87 -6.60
CA TYR A 132 -17.56 -3.35 -5.86
C TYR A 132 -18.85 -3.26 -6.69
N VAL A 133 -18.99 -2.27 -7.57
CA VAL A 133 -20.19 -2.02 -8.37
C VAL A 133 -20.19 -2.79 -9.69
N CYS A 134 -19.26 -2.51 -10.62
CA CYS A 134 -19.24 -3.10 -11.95
C CYS A 134 -18.44 -4.40 -12.06
N LYS A 135 -17.69 -4.77 -11.02
CA LYS A 135 -16.81 -5.95 -10.95
C LYS A 135 -15.57 -5.89 -11.84
N GLU A 136 -15.42 -4.86 -12.66
CA GLU A 136 -14.24 -4.66 -13.51
C GLU A 136 -12.98 -4.42 -12.66
N PRO A 137 -11.81 -4.91 -13.08
CA PRO A 137 -10.56 -4.65 -12.40
C PRO A 137 -10.13 -3.19 -12.57
N PHE A 138 -9.61 -2.59 -11.50
CA PHE A 138 -9.07 -1.24 -11.52
C PHE A 138 -7.81 -1.13 -10.68
N THR A 139 -6.96 -0.18 -11.02
CA THR A 139 -5.74 0.16 -10.28
C THR A 139 -5.76 1.60 -9.76
N GLU A 140 -6.43 2.52 -10.48
CA GLU A 140 -6.54 3.92 -10.07
C GLU A 140 -7.53 4.07 -8.91
N LEU A 141 -7.08 4.70 -7.82
CA LEU A 141 -7.90 4.95 -6.63
C LEU A 141 -8.59 6.30 -6.68
N HIS A 142 -9.89 6.29 -6.41
CA HIS A 142 -10.62 7.51 -6.15
C HIS A 142 -10.20 8.12 -4.79
N HIS A 143 -10.22 9.45 -4.66
CA HIS A 143 -9.80 10.16 -3.44
C HIS A 143 -10.59 9.76 -2.18
N HIS A 144 -11.84 9.33 -2.33
CA HIS A 144 -12.72 8.96 -1.24
C HIS A 144 -12.96 7.45 -1.15
N TYR A 145 -13.26 6.79 -2.27
CA TYR A 145 -13.63 5.38 -2.30
C TYR A 145 -12.41 4.49 -2.61
N ASP A 146 -12.23 3.44 -1.80
CA ASP A 146 -11.13 2.47 -1.89
C ASP A 146 -11.52 1.16 -2.60
N SER A 147 -12.80 0.99 -2.94
CA SER A 147 -13.36 -0.27 -3.45
C SER A 147 -14.16 -0.13 -4.73
N MET A 148 -14.09 1.02 -5.39
CA MET A 148 -14.78 1.32 -6.63
C MET A 148 -13.80 1.84 -7.68
N CYS A 149 -14.00 1.47 -8.96
CA CYS A 149 -13.27 2.10 -10.06
C CYS A 149 -13.61 3.59 -10.15
N PRO A 150 -12.78 4.42 -10.80
CA PRO A 150 -13.00 5.87 -10.87
C PRO A 150 -14.40 6.26 -11.33
N ASP A 151 -14.92 5.65 -12.41
CA ASP A 151 -16.22 5.98 -12.98
C ASP A 151 -17.38 5.67 -12.00
N CYS A 152 -17.36 4.50 -11.38
CA CYS A 152 -18.37 4.13 -10.38
C CYS A 152 -18.25 4.99 -9.12
N ALA A 153 -17.05 5.36 -8.74
CA ALA A 153 -16.79 6.21 -7.59
C ALA A 153 -17.26 7.65 -7.83
N ASP A 154 -16.96 8.22 -8.99
CA ASP A 154 -17.43 9.56 -9.40
C ASP A 154 -18.96 9.64 -9.41
N LEU A 155 -19.64 8.62 -9.99
CA LEU A 155 -21.10 8.54 -9.98
C LEU A 155 -21.67 8.50 -8.55
N ASN A 156 -21.09 7.67 -7.68
CA ASN A 156 -21.52 7.58 -6.29
C ASN A 156 -21.22 8.86 -5.51
N TRP A 157 -20.10 9.51 -5.80
CA TRP A 157 -19.76 10.80 -5.21
C TRP A 157 -20.76 11.89 -5.57
N LEU A 158 -21.14 12.00 -6.85
CA LEU A 158 -22.18 12.93 -7.30
C LEU A 158 -23.53 12.65 -6.62
N LYS A 159 -23.93 11.38 -6.54
CA LYS A 159 -25.19 10.99 -5.86
C LYS A 159 -25.17 11.29 -4.38
N ARG A 160 -24.02 11.23 -3.70
CA ARG A 160 -23.87 11.58 -2.29
C ARG A 160 -24.27 13.04 -2.00
N MET A 161 -24.07 13.92 -2.98
CA MET A 161 -24.43 15.34 -2.89
C MET A 161 -25.85 15.63 -3.35
N ALA A 162 -26.59 14.63 -3.83
CA ALA A 162 -27.96 14.79 -4.24
C ALA A 162 -28.85 14.97 -3.01
N THR A 163 -29.63 16.03 -2.99
CA THR A 163 -30.65 16.32 -1.97
C THR A 163 -32.01 16.45 -2.62
N ALA A 164 -33.06 16.11 -1.90
CA ALA A 164 -34.46 16.31 -2.34
C ALA A 164 -35.18 17.19 -1.31
N ASP A 165 -36.06 18.04 -1.79
CA ASP A 165 -37.01 18.75 -0.89
C ASP A 165 -38.08 17.79 -0.41
N LEU A 166 -38.08 17.53 0.87
CA LEU A 166 -39.05 16.65 1.54
C LEU A 166 -40.09 17.46 2.38
N THR A 167 -40.19 18.75 2.15
CA THR A 167 -41.15 19.60 2.85
C THR A 167 -42.57 19.04 2.68
N GLY A 168 -43.30 18.88 3.78
CA GLY A 168 -44.64 18.32 3.79
C GLY A 168 -44.75 16.80 3.59
N ARG A 169 -43.66 16.08 3.55
CA ARG A 169 -43.65 14.62 3.48
C ARG A 169 -43.37 14.01 4.85
N THR A 170 -43.99 12.86 5.11
CA THR A 170 -43.76 12.07 6.34
C THR A 170 -42.95 10.83 6.01
N ALA A 171 -41.91 10.58 6.77
CA ALA A 171 -41.08 9.37 6.64
C ALA A 171 -41.15 8.54 7.93
N ILE A 172 -41.29 7.22 7.81
CA ILE A 172 -41.23 6.28 8.93
C ILE A 172 -39.96 5.47 8.77
N ILE A 173 -39.10 5.51 9.80
CA ILE A 173 -37.83 4.76 9.83
C ILE A 173 -37.95 3.70 10.93
N THR A 174 -37.82 2.42 10.55
CA THR A 174 -37.69 1.30 11.47
C THR A 174 -36.23 1.02 11.77
N GLY A 175 -35.93 0.56 12.99
CA GLY A 175 -34.57 0.27 13.39
C GLY A 175 -33.67 1.49 13.65
N ALA A 176 -34.26 2.67 13.88
CA ALA A 176 -33.57 3.96 14.09
C ALA A 176 -32.67 4.02 15.35
N ARG A 177 -32.57 2.96 16.14
CA ARG A 177 -31.74 2.93 17.35
C ARG A 177 -30.31 2.50 17.10
N VAL A 178 -30.02 1.86 15.96
CA VAL A 178 -28.72 1.20 15.70
C VAL A 178 -28.33 1.31 14.23
N LYS A 179 -27.05 1.60 13.97
CA LYS A 179 -26.44 1.58 12.63
C LYS A 179 -27.14 2.51 11.62
N ILE A 180 -27.42 1.97 10.42
CA ILE A 180 -27.95 2.73 9.27
C ILE A 180 -29.23 3.49 9.57
N GLY A 181 -30.09 2.97 10.44
CA GLY A 181 -31.34 3.65 10.79
C GLY A 181 -31.16 4.83 11.77
N TYR A 182 -29.97 4.97 12.38
CA TYR A 182 -29.61 6.06 13.28
C TYR A 182 -28.97 7.24 12.54
N GLU A 183 -28.24 6.97 11.44
CA GLU A 183 -27.61 7.97 10.59
C GLU A 183 -28.63 8.71 9.69
#